data_e8a1c4d66dff68ad636685391650a05c
#
_entry.id   e8a1c4d66dff68ad636685391650a05c
#
_cell.length_a   1.000
_cell.length_b   1.000
_cell.length_c   1.000
_cell.angle_alpha   90.00
_cell.angle_beta   90.00
_cell.angle_gamma   90.00
#
_symmetry.space_group_name_H-M   'P 1'
#
loop_
_entity.id
_entity.type
_entity.pdbx_description
1 polymer ?
#
loop_
_entity_poly.entity_id
_entity_poly.type
_entity_poly.pdbx_seq_one_letter_code
_entity_poly.pdbx_strand_id
1 'polypeptide(L)'
;MILREIRNKYGLTQKEAASLIGIPYRTYVRYEESDSFSNSYKYRKMVEDLGNLLRIDESHGILKLDHIKTTLIPILKSHNISFCYLFGSYARGDASQTSDVDLLVDADITGFDYLSLVEEIRQALSKKIDLLRLCDLKPGNPIIVEILKEGVRIL
;
A
#
# COMPACT_ATOMS: atom_id res chain seq x y z
N MET A 1 6.99 -19.99 11.96
CA MET A 1 7.57 -18.66 11.73
C MET A 1 6.87 -17.86 10.67
N ILE A 2 6.47 -18.45 9.55
CA ILE A 2 5.78 -17.75 8.45
C ILE A 2 4.54 -16.94 8.91
N LEU A 3 3.72 -17.46 9.83
CA LEU A 3 2.57 -16.71 10.37
C LEU A 3 2.99 -15.37 11.02
N ARG A 4 4.05 -15.39 11.83
CA ARG A 4 4.59 -14.21 12.49
C ARG A 4 5.14 -13.19 11.48
N GLU A 5 5.83 -13.67 10.46
CA GLU A 5 6.38 -12.83 9.39
C GLU A 5 5.28 -12.11 8.62
N ILE A 6 4.23 -12.85 8.20
CA ILE A 6 3.06 -12.27 7.54
C ILE A 6 2.42 -11.21 8.44
N ARG A 7 2.11 -11.57 9.68
CA ARG A 7 1.47 -10.68 10.65
C ARG A 7 2.27 -9.39 10.86
N ASN A 8 3.58 -9.52 11.08
CA ASN A 8 4.48 -8.38 11.31
C ASN A 8 4.59 -7.49 10.07
N LYS A 9 4.66 -8.07 8.88
CA LYS A 9 4.69 -7.33 7.61
C LYS A 9 3.50 -6.36 7.48
N TYR A 10 2.34 -6.73 8.02
CA TYR A 10 1.13 -5.90 7.97
C TYR A 10 0.84 -5.16 9.28
N GLY A 11 1.78 -5.17 10.23
CA GLY A 11 1.66 -4.44 11.51
C GLY A 11 0.50 -4.91 12.39
N LEU A 12 0.08 -6.18 12.27
CA LEU A 12 -1.03 -6.71 13.03
C LEU A 12 -0.57 -7.29 14.38
N THR A 13 -1.43 -7.17 15.39
CA THR A 13 -1.32 -7.93 16.63
C THR A 13 -1.79 -9.37 16.42
N GLN A 14 -1.34 -10.30 17.28
CA GLN A 14 -1.81 -11.69 17.24
C GLN A 14 -3.34 -11.81 17.37
N LYS A 15 -3.96 -10.91 18.15
CA LYS A 15 -5.41 -10.87 18.35
C LYS A 15 -6.14 -10.46 17.07
N GLU A 16 -5.64 -9.44 16.38
CA GLU A 16 -6.20 -8.99 15.09
C GLU A 16 -6.06 -10.08 14.02
N ALA A 17 -4.87 -10.69 13.90
CA ALA A 17 -4.64 -11.78 12.95
C ALA A 17 -5.56 -12.98 13.21
N ALA A 18 -5.73 -13.37 14.47
CA ALA A 18 -6.66 -14.44 14.86
C ALA A 18 -8.11 -14.12 14.47
N SER A 19 -8.53 -12.87 14.72
CA SER A 19 -9.88 -12.38 14.38
C SER A 19 -10.10 -12.39 12.88
N LEU A 20 -9.13 -11.95 12.09
CA LEU A 20 -9.21 -11.91 10.62
C LEU A 20 -9.48 -13.28 10.00
N ILE A 21 -8.80 -14.33 10.49
CA ILE A 21 -8.98 -15.70 9.97
C ILE A 21 -10.01 -16.52 10.77
N GLY A 22 -10.76 -15.87 11.67
CA GLY A 22 -11.88 -16.47 12.36
C GLY A 22 -11.52 -17.62 13.32
N ILE A 23 -10.35 -17.57 13.96
CA ILE A 23 -9.93 -18.59 14.93
C ILE A 23 -9.75 -18.02 16.34
N PRO A 24 -9.90 -18.85 17.40
CA PRO A 24 -9.66 -18.41 18.76
C PRO A 24 -8.23 -17.90 18.96
N TYR A 25 -8.07 -16.77 19.65
CA TYR A 25 -6.77 -16.14 19.94
C TYR A 25 -5.73 -17.13 20.52
N ARG A 26 -6.13 -17.92 21.54
CA ARG A 26 -5.23 -18.93 22.14
C ARG A 26 -4.75 -19.97 21.14
N THR A 27 -5.59 -20.32 20.17
CA THR A 27 -5.21 -21.26 19.10
C THR A 27 -4.18 -20.60 18.19
N TYR A 28 -4.41 -19.34 17.77
CA TYR A 28 -3.47 -18.59 16.92
C TYR A 28 -2.09 -18.52 17.58
N VAL A 29 -2.01 -18.06 18.84
CA VAL A 29 -0.77 -17.92 19.61
C VAL A 29 -0.01 -19.25 19.65
N ARG A 30 -0.69 -20.36 20.01
CA ARG A 30 -0.07 -21.69 20.08
C ARG A 30 0.57 -22.10 18.74
N TYR A 31 -0.08 -21.80 17.63
CA TYR A 31 0.43 -22.16 16.30
C TYR A 31 1.53 -21.20 15.82
N GLU A 32 1.49 -19.93 16.21
CA GLU A 32 2.53 -18.96 15.87
C GLU A 32 3.82 -19.16 16.67
N GLU A 33 3.72 -19.58 17.93
CA GLU A 33 4.87 -19.70 18.85
C GLU A 33 5.56 -21.07 18.84
N SER A 34 4.92 -22.10 18.31
CA SER A 34 5.46 -23.46 18.31
C SER A 34 5.78 -23.95 16.91
N ASP A 35 7.05 -24.25 16.67
CA ASP A 35 7.52 -24.84 15.41
C ASP A 35 7.01 -26.25 15.16
N SER A 36 6.54 -26.96 16.21
CA SER A 36 6.03 -28.32 16.10
C SER A 36 4.77 -28.44 15.22
N PHE A 37 4.07 -27.34 15.00
CA PHE A 37 2.87 -27.31 14.16
C PHE A 37 3.12 -26.85 12.72
N SER A 38 4.32 -26.43 12.37
CA SER A 38 4.66 -25.83 11.06
C SER A 38 4.27 -26.72 9.87
N ASN A 39 4.32 -28.02 10.01
CA ASN A 39 3.96 -28.99 8.97
C ASN A 39 2.48 -29.45 9.03
N SER A 40 1.71 -29.00 10.02
CA SER A 40 0.32 -29.41 10.14
C SER A 40 -0.56 -28.76 9.05
N TYR A 41 -1.61 -29.48 8.62
CA TYR A 41 -2.60 -28.94 7.68
C TYR A 41 -3.21 -27.65 8.20
N LYS A 42 -3.52 -27.60 9.51
CA LYS A 42 -4.13 -26.43 10.13
C LYS A 42 -3.22 -25.20 10.10
N TYR A 43 -1.93 -25.37 10.35
CA TYR A 43 -0.95 -24.29 10.23
C TYR A 43 -0.87 -23.74 8.80
N ARG A 44 -0.75 -24.63 7.82
CA ARG A 44 -0.72 -24.25 6.40
C ARG A 44 -1.98 -23.50 5.98
N LYS A 45 -3.14 -23.96 6.45
CA LYS A 45 -4.41 -23.29 6.18
C LYS A 45 -4.46 -21.88 6.81
N MET A 46 -3.97 -21.73 8.03
CA MET A 46 -3.87 -20.40 8.68
C MET A 46 -2.96 -19.44 7.91
N VAL A 47 -1.81 -19.93 7.41
CA VAL A 47 -0.87 -19.16 6.59
C VAL A 47 -1.54 -18.72 5.29
N GLU A 48 -2.21 -19.63 4.61
CA GLU A 48 -2.94 -19.37 3.36
C GLU A 48 -4.06 -18.36 3.57
N ASP A 49 -4.92 -18.56 4.57
CA ASP A 49 -6.06 -17.68 4.85
C ASP A 49 -5.60 -16.27 5.22
N LEU A 50 -4.59 -16.17 6.09
CA LEU A 50 -4.03 -14.87 6.47
C LEU A 50 -3.35 -14.18 5.29
N GLY A 51 -2.60 -14.92 4.49
CA GLY A 51 -1.96 -14.42 3.28
C GLY A 51 -2.95 -13.88 2.25
N ASN A 52 -4.04 -14.64 2.01
CA ASN A 52 -5.08 -14.25 1.06
C ASN A 52 -5.87 -13.01 1.52
N LEU A 53 -6.21 -12.95 2.83
CA LEU A 53 -6.95 -11.81 3.39
C LEU A 53 -6.13 -10.52 3.45
N LEU A 54 -4.81 -10.64 3.59
CA LEU A 54 -3.89 -9.51 3.66
C LEU A 54 -3.21 -9.19 2.33
N ARG A 55 -3.52 -9.94 1.28
CA ARG A 55 -2.95 -9.71 -0.04
C ARG A 55 -3.31 -8.31 -0.52
N ILE A 56 -2.29 -7.57 -0.92
CA ILE A 56 -2.43 -6.29 -1.59
C ILE A 56 -1.96 -6.47 -3.02
N ASP A 57 -2.86 -6.26 -3.95
CA ASP A 57 -2.59 -6.18 -5.39
C ASP A 57 -3.55 -5.17 -6.03
N GLU A 58 -3.51 -5.01 -7.34
CA GLU A 58 -4.34 -4.02 -8.05
C GLU A 58 -5.84 -4.18 -7.82
N SER A 59 -6.30 -5.37 -7.47
CA SER A 59 -7.72 -5.68 -7.26
C SER A 59 -8.09 -6.01 -5.82
N HIS A 60 -7.12 -6.12 -4.91
CA HIS A 60 -7.35 -6.51 -3.52
C HIS A 60 -6.58 -5.64 -2.53
N GLY A 61 -7.18 -5.46 -1.37
CA GLY A 61 -6.59 -4.75 -0.25
C GLY A 61 -6.59 -3.24 -0.43
N ILE A 62 -6.54 -2.52 0.69
CA ILE A 62 -6.46 -1.06 0.76
C ILE A 62 -5.18 -0.70 1.48
N LEU A 63 -4.38 0.18 0.89
CA LEU A 63 -3.14 0.67 1.49
C LEU A 63 -3.46 1.65 2.63
N LYS A 64 -2.68 1.57 3.70
CA LYS A 64 -2.68 2.61 4.75
C LYS A 64 -1.85 3.80 4.27
N LEU A 65 -2.27 5.01 4.63
CA LEU A 65 -1.58 6.25 4.26
C LEU A 65 -0.10 6.26 4.70
N ASP A 66 0.18 5.77 5.92
CA ASP A 66 1.55 5.69 6.43
C ASP A 66 2.42 4.73 5.59
N HIS A 67 1.85 3.64 5.11
CA HIS A 67 2.56 2.72 4.22
C HIS A 67 2.86 3.39 2.87
N ILE A 68 1.90 4.11 2.29
CA ILE A 68 2.11 4.89 1.06
C ILE A 68 3.26 5.88 1.26
N LYS A 69 3.24 6.67 2.34
CA LYS A 69 4.29 7.65 2.64
C LYS A 69 5.67 7.02 2.80
N THR A 70 5.79 6.01 3.65
CA THR A 70 7.08 5.36 3.94
C THR A 70 7.67 4.67 2.71
N THR A 71 6.83 4.17 1.81
CA THR A 71 7.25 3.52 0.56
C THR A 71 7.67 4.55 -0.49
N LEU A 72 6.90 5.63 -0.65
CA LEU A 72 7.12 6.60 -1.72
C LEU A 72 8.30 7.53 -1.47
N ILE A 73 8.53 7.98 -0.22
CA ILE A 73 9.57 8.97 0.09
C ILE A 73 10.96 8.57 -0.43
N PRO A 74 11.49 7.35 -0.20
CA PRO A 74 12.79 6.97 -0.72
C PRO A 74 12.83 6.90 -2.26
N ILE A 75 11.76 6.41 -2.90
CA ILE A 75 11.66 6.32 -4.37
C ILE A 75 11.70 7.73 -4.98
N LEU A 76 10.86 8.64 -4.47
CA LEU A 76 10.78 10.02 -4.98
C LEU A 76 12.12 10.74 -4.83
N LYS A 77 12.81 10.55 -3.69
CA LYS A 77 14.13 11.13 -3.46
C LYS A 77 15.21 10.59 -4.40
N SER A 78 15.18 9.28 -4.72
CA SER A 78 16.14 8.71 -5.67
C SER A 78 15.98 9.25 -7.10
N HIS A 79 14.78 9.70 -7.45
CA HIS A 79 14.48 10.38 -8.72
C HIS A 79 14.60 11.92 -8.64
N ASN A 80 15.17 12.48 -7.57
CA ASN A 80 15.31 13.91 -7.34
C ASN A 80 13.99 14.70 -7.37
N ILE A 81 12.88 14.04 -7.00
CA ILE A 81 11.58 14.69 -6.87
C ILE A 81 11.49 15.34 -5.49
N SER A 82 11.20 16.64 -5.46
CA SER A 82 11.14 17.42 -4.23
C SER A 82 9.73 17.65 -3.70
N PHE A 83 8.73 17.28 -4.48
CA PHE A 83 7.34 17.59 -4.20
C PHE A 83 6.42 16.46 -4.68
N CYS A 84 5.57 15.96 -3.79
CA CYS A 84 4.56 14.97 -4.12
C CYS A 84 3.32 15.13 -3.25
N TYR A 85 2.16 15.16 -3.89
CA TYR A 85 0.85 15.10 -3.24
C TYR A 85 0.11 13.82 -3.64
N LEU A 86 -0.50 13.17 -2.67
CA LEU A 86 -1.53 12.15 -2.87
C LEU A 86 -2.87 12.86 -2.94
N PHE A 87 -3.71 12.51 -3.90
CA PHE A 87 -5.07 13.02 -4.03
C PHE A 87 -6.06 11.88 -4.33
N GLY A 88 -7.30 12.19 -4.69
CA GLY A 88 -8.30 11.19 -4.98
C GLY A 88 -8.75 10.36 -3.76
N SER A 89 -9.20 9.15 -4.00
CA SER A 89 -9.86 8.30 -3.00
C SER A 89 -8.98 7.96 -1.78
N TYR A 90 -7.70 7.74 -2.00
CA TYR A 90 -6.76 7.46 -0.90
C TYR A 90 -6.55 8.67 0.01
N ALA A 91 -6.52 9.88 -0.55
CA ALA A 91 -6.39 11.11 0.22
C ALA A 91 -7.66 11.40 1.03
N ARG A 92 -8.84 11.17 0.46
CA ARG A 92 -10.13 11.33 1.14
C ARG A 92 -10.43 10.25 2.18
N GLY A 93 -9.75 9.11 2.11
CA GLY A 93 -10.00 7.96 2.99
C GLY A 93 -11.20 7.10 2.57
N ASP A 94 -11.68 7.24 1.34
CA ASP A 94 -12.78 6.46 0.75
C ASP A 94 -12.32 5.45 -0.33
N ALA A 95 -11.03 5.13 -0.35
CA ALA A 95 -10.45 4.16 -1.28
C ALA A 95 -11.10 2.77 -1.12
N SER A 96 -11.35 2.13 -2.24
CA SER A 96 -11.81 0.73 -2.33
C SER A 96 -10.64 -0.21 -2.64
N GLN A 97 -10.90 -1.51 -2.67
CA GLN A 97 -9.88 -2.51 -3.02
C GLN A 97 -9.31 -2.33 -4.43
N THR A 98 -10.10 -1.77 -5.35
CA THR A 98 -9.72 -1.55 -6.76
C THR A 98 -9.32 -0.12 -7.06
N SER A 99 -9.23 0.75 -6.04
CA SER A 99 -8.83 2.14 -6.23
C SER A 99 -7.38 2.25 -6.66
N ASP A 100 -7.14 3.14 -7.62
CA ASP A 100 -5.81 3.55 -8.06
C ASP A 100 -5.21 4.53 -7.04
N VAL A 101 -3.90 4.68 -7.05
CA VAL A 101 -3.19 5.66 -6.23
C VAL A 101 -2.88 6.88 -7.10
N ASP A 102 -3.52 7.99 -6.80
CA ASP A 102 -3.43 9.23 -7.57
C ASP A 102 -2.36 10.14 -6.96
N LEU A 103 -1.32 10.45 -7.74
CA LEU A 103 -0.16 11.23 -7.30
C LEU A 103 0.07 12.43 -8.22
N LEU A 104 0.39 13.59 -7.63
CA LEU A 104 0.90 14.76 -8.32
C LEU A 104 2.35 14.99 -7.91
N VAL A 105 3.24 15.10 -8.87
CA VAL A 105 4.67 15.37 -8.64
C VAL A 105 5.12 16.61 -9.41
N ASP A 106 6.08 17.35 -8.83
CA ASP A 106 6.84 18.35 -9.53
C ASP A 106 8.14 17.72 -10.05
N ALA A 107 8.06 17.20 -11.27
CA ALA A 107 9.16 16.51 -11.89
C ALA A 107 9.21 16.83 -13.39
N ASP A 108 10.38 17.25 -13.86
CA ASP A 108 10.66 17.45 -15.28
C ASP A 108 11.26 16.15 -15.88
N ILE A 109 10.51 15.06 -15.75
CA ILE A 109 10.84 13.74 -16.27
C ILE A 109 9.90 13.36 -17.40
N THR A 110 10.44 12.80 -18.48
CA THR A 110 9.65 12.43 -19.66
C THR A 110 10.10 11.09 -20.21
N GLY A 111 9.32 10.52 -21.13
CA GLY A 111 9.69 9.29 -21.84
C GLY A 111 9.90 8.10 -20.91
N PHE A 112 11.03 7.43 -21.06
CA PHE A 112 11.33 6.22 -20.30
C PHE A 112 11.54 6.45 -18.81
N ASP A 113 12.08 7.60 -18.41
CA ASP A 113 12.29 7.92 -16.99
C ASP A 113 10.95 8.08 -16.27
N TYR A 114 9.97 8.70 -16.93
CA TYR A 114 8.61 8.78 -16.40
C TYR A 114 7.96 7.40 -16.26
N LEU A 115 8.04 6.56 -17.29
CA LEU A 115 7.48 5.21 -17.27
C LEU A 115 8.17 4.33 -16.22
N SER A 116 9.49 4.48 -16.07
CA SER A 116 10.28 3.77 -15.06
C SER A 116 9.84 4.15 -13.64
N LEU A 117 9.63 5.43 -13.37
CA LEU A 117 9.13 5.90 -12.08
C LEU A 117 7.74 5.35 -11.76
N VAL A 118 6.81 5.43 -12.72
CA VAL A 118 5.45 4.89 -12.56
C VAL A 118 5.50 3.39 -12.24
N GLU A 119 6.31 2.63 -12.97
CA GLU A 119 6.43 1.18 -12.77
C GLU A 119 7.09 0.83 -11.43
N GLU A 120 8.12 1.58 -11.01
CA GLU A 120 8.77 1.39 -9.71
C GLU A 120 7.77 1.63 -8.57
N ILE A 121 7.00 2.71 -8.62
CA ILE A 121 5.96 3.00 -7.64
C ILE A 121 4.86 1.92 -7.66
N ARG A 122 4.42 1.50 -8.87
CA ARG A 122 3.41 0.45 -9.04
C ARG A 122 3.85 -0.87 -8.38
N GLN A 123 5.09 -1.28 -8.62
CA GLN A 123 5.65 -2.50 -8.02
C GLN A 123 5.77 -2.38 -6.50
N ALA A 124 6.25 -1.23 -6.00
CA ALA A 124 6.44 -1.02 -4.56
C ALA A 124 5.11 -0.99 -3.78
N LEU A 125 4.07 -0.39 -4.34
CA LEU A 125 2.74 -0.30 -3.71
C LEU A 125 1.81 -1.46 -4.08
N SER A 126 2.12 -2.23 -5.12
CA SER A 126 1.26 -3.28 -5.69
C SER A 126 -0.13 -2.77 -6.08
N LYS A 127 -0.21 -1.52 -6.53
CA LYS A 127 -1.44 -0.85 -6.98
C LYS A 127 -1.21 -0.14 -8.31
N LYS A 128 -2.27 0.08 -9.06
CA LYS A 128 -2.23 0.98 -10.20
C LYS A 128 -1.94 2.39 -9.74
N ILE A 129 -1.14 3.10 -10.53
CA ILE A 129 -0.70 4.46 -10.23
C ILE A 129 -1.17 5.38 -11.33
N ASP A 130 -1.85 6.44 -10.94
CA ASP A 130 -2.09 7.61 -11.79
C ASP A 130 -1.14 8.72 -11.36
N LEU A 131 -0.07 8.92 -12.13
CA LEU A 131 0.97 9.90 -11.83
C LEU A 131 0.82 11.11 -12.75
N LEU A 132 0.45 12.24 -12.16
CA LEU A 132 0.39 13.52 -12.86
C LEU A 132 1.64 14.36 -12.58
N ARG A 133 2.13 15.04 -13.60
CA ARG A 133 3.19 16.04 -13.44
C ARG A 133 2.56 17.44 -13.35
N LEU A 134 3.08 18.26 -12.44
CA LEU A 134 2.58 19.62 -12.25
C LEU A 134 2.67 20.45 -13.55
N CYS A 135 3.72 20.25 -14.36
CA CYS A 135 3.91 20.93 -15.64
C CYS A 135 2.84 20.59 -16.70
N ASP A 136 2.15 19.46 -16.59
CA ASP A 136 1.08 19.07 -17.50
C ASP A 136 -0.28 19.66 -17.13
N LEU A 137 -0.42 20.21 -15.91
CA LEU A 137 -1.66 20.80 -15.45
C LEU A 137 -1.82 22.22 -15.97
N LYS A 138 -2.91 22.45 -16.71
CA LYS A 138 -3.26 23.79 -17.17
C LYS A 138 -3.84 24.63 -16.02
N PRO A 139 -3.63 25.96 -16.01
CA PRO A 139 -4.31 26.84 -15.08
C PRO A 139 -5.83 26.63 -15.11
N GLY A 140 -6.45 26.50 -13.94
CA GLY A 140 -7.89 26.24 -13.81
C GLY A 140 -8.30 24.77 -13.93
N ASN A 141 -7.35 23.83 -14.00
CA ASN A 141 -7.68 22.40 -13.96
C ASN A 141 -8.37 22.04 -12.62
N PRO A 142 -9.55 21.39 -12.64
CA PRO A 142 -10.30 21.04 -11.42
C PRO A 142 -9.51 20.21 -10.42
N ILE A 143 -8.57 19.39 -10.89
CA ILE A 143 -7.68 18.56 -10.05
C ILE A 143 -6.85 19.43 -9.09
N ILE A 144 -6.42 20.62 -9.52
CA ILE A 144 -5.68 21.55 -8.66
C ILE A 144 -6.53 21.93 -7.44
N VAL A 145 -7.81 22.22 -7.65
CA VAL A 145 -8.74 22.59 -6.58
C VAL A 145 -8.97 21.39 -5.63
N GLU A 146 -9.11 20.20 -6.17
CA GLU A 146 -9.24 18.96 -5.38
C GLU A 146 -8.01 18.74 -4.50
N ILE A 147 -6.82 18.84 -5.06
CA ILE A 147 -5.56 18.67 -4.32
C ILE A 147 -5.41 19.74 -3.23
N LEU A 148 -5.79 20.98 -3.49
CA LEU A 148 -5.72 22.04 -2.49
C LEU A 148 -6.70 21.85 -1.32
N LYS A 149 -7.84 21.16 -1.55
CA LYS A 149 -8.85 20.91 -0.53
C LYS A 149 -8.57 19.65 0.30
N GLU A 150 -8.18 18.57 -0.37
CA GLU A 150 -8.19 17.21 0.17
C GLU A 150 -6.84 16.49 0.00
N GLY A 151 -5.91 17.08 -0.74
CA GLY A 151 -4.62 16.48 -1.03
C GLY A 151 -3.77 16.30 0.23
N VAL A 152 -3.08 15.18 0.31
CA VAL A 152 -2.16 14.85 1.40
C VAL A 152 -0.73 14.96 0.89
N ARG A 153 0.05 15.84 1.50
CA ARG A 153 1.47 15.97 1.17
C ARG A 153 2.24 14.71 1.58
N ILE A 154 2.98 14.15 0.62
CA ILE A 154 3.87 12.99 0.83
C ILE A 154 5.32 13.46 1.02
N LEU A 155 5.76 14.40 0.18
CA LEU A 155 7.12 14.96 0.18
C LEU A 155 7.07 16.47 0.00
#